data_28f3f27701b394088b6f08af7dd21d27
#
_entry.id   28f3f27701b394088b6f08af7dd21d27
#
_cell.length_a   1.000
_cell.length_b   1.000
_cell.length_c   1.000
_cell.angle_alpha   90.00
_cell.angle_beta   90.00
_cell.angle_gamma   90.00
#
_symmetry.space_group_name_H-M   'P 1'
#
loop_
_entity.id
_entity.type
_entity.pdbx_description
1 polymer ?
#
loop_
_entity_poly.entity_id
_entity_poly.type
_entity_poly.pdbx_seq_one_letter_code
_entity_poly.pdbx_strand_id
1 'polypeptide(L)'
;MMEMIQIWAKILEPVLIHFIAINIVQMMGLHADAAFLTTMAAVMVLPFFCYMMKKDGCFQKKRKTLAIGKAVEIALLGIGANAVCSILLNLINSRAGFSNDAQEALFGSSFAVQLVGIGIVVPIMEEVLFRGLVYNRLKAYNNEWWSMILAAGIFAVYHGNPLQILFAFPMGLLLLAVYEKEGTLMGPIVLHMAVNISSILFTAAGSL
;
A
#
# COMPACT_ATOMS: atom_id res chain seq x y z
N MET A 1 -20.24 14.30 18.99
CA MET A 1 -20.19 14.51 17.53
C MET A 1 -18.91 15.23 17.09
N MET A 2 -18.56 16.41 17.64
CA MET A 2 -17.33 17.15 17.30
C MET A 2 -16.04 16.34 17.55
N GLU A 3 -15.94 15.65 18.66
CA GLU A 3 -14.78 14.84 19.02
C GLU A 3 -14.55 13.67 18.04
N MET A 4 -15.61 12.98 17.63
CA MET A 4 -15.53 11.93 16.61
C MET A 4 -15.04 12.46 15.26
N ILE A 5 -15.50 13.63 14.85
CA ILE A 5 -15.05 14.26 13.60
C ILE A 5 -13.55 14.55 13.66
N GLN A 6 -13.04 15.06 14.79
CA GLN A 6 -11.62 15.35 14.97
C GLN A 6 -10.76 14.07 14.95
N ILE A 7 -11.25 12.96 15.54
CA ILE A 7 -10.58 11.67 15.50
C ILE A 7 -10.45 11.16 14.05
N TRP A 8 -11.55 11.15 13.30
CA TRP A 8 -11.52 10.71 11.90
C TRP A 8 -10.70 11.65 11.02
N ALA A 9 -10.78 12.97 11.23
CA ALA A 9 -9.94 13.92 10.53
C ALA A 9 -8.45 13.62 10.74
N LYS A 10 -8.03 13.35 11.98
CA LYS A 10 -6.66 12.97 12.30
C LYS A 10 -6.25 11.65 11.66
N ILE A 11 -7.14 10.63 11.62
CA ILE A 11 -6.85 9.33 11.01
C ILE A 11 -6.67 9.46 9.49
N LEU A 12 -7.55 10.23 8.83
CA LEU A 12 -7.57 10.36 7.37
C LEU A 12 -6.64 11.46 6.84
N GLU A 13 -6.14 12.34 7.69
CA GLU A 13 -5.22 13.42 7.32
C GLU A 13 -4.07 12.96 6.38
N PRO A 14 -3.30 11.91 6.69
CA PRO A 14 -2.21 11.48 5.83
C PRO A 14 -2.69 10.91 4.49
N VAL A 15 -3.87 10.30 4.44
CA VAL A 15 -4.48 9.81 3.19
C VAL A 15 -4.84 11.00 2.29
N LEU A 16 -5.44 12.04 2.86
CA LEU A 16 -5.78 13.27 2.14
C LEU A 16 -4.54 13.99 1.63
N ILE A 17 -3.47 14.05 2.44
CA ILE A 17 -2.20 14.67 2.03
C ILE A 17 -1.61 13.94 0.82
N HIS A 18 -1.59 12.60 0.82
CA HIS A 18 -1.09 11.84 -0.32
C HIS A 18 -1.98 12.03 -1.56
N PHE A 19 -3.30 12.00 -1.39
CA PHE A 19 -4.24 12.26 -2.48
C PHE A 19 -4.01 13.65 -3.10
N ILE A 20 -3.83 14.67 -2.28
CA ILE A 20 -3.53 16.05 -2.74
C ILE A 20 -2.17 16.07 -3.46
N ALA A 21 -1.14 15.40 -2.93
CA ALA A 21 0.18 15.36 -3.56
C ALA A 21 0.15 14.73 -4.95
N ILE A 22 -0.59 13.62 -5.15
CA ILE A 22 -0.78 13.01 -6.47
C ILE A 22 -1.44 14.02 -7.43
N ASN A 23 -2.51 14.68 -7.01
CA ASN A 23 -3.20 15.66 -7.85
C ASN A 23 -2.28 16.85 -8.20
N ILE A 24 -1.49 17.37 -7.26
CA ILE A 24 -0.52 18.43 -7.53
C ILE A 24 0.49 17.99 -8.57
N VAL A 25 1.08 16.80 -8.41
CA VAL A 25 2.07 16.26 -9.36
C VAL A 25 1.45 16.09 -10.76
N GLN A 26 0.22 15.61 -10.85
CA GLN A 26 -0.50 15.50 -12.13
C GLN A 26 -0.76 16.87 -12.78
N MET A 27 -1.12 17.88 -11.98
CA MET A 27 -1.36 19.26 -12.47
C MET A 27 -0.08 19.99 -12.90
N MET A 28 1.11 19.53 -12.53
CA MET A 28 2.37 20.11 -12.98
C MET A 28 2.61 19.99 -14.49
N GLY A 29 1.73 19.29 -15.22
CA GLY A 29 1.80 19.17 -16.68
C GLY A 29 3.03 18.42 -17.18
N LEU A 30 3.66 17.62 -16.33
CA LEU A 30 4.79 16.78 -16.72
C LEU A 30 4.30 15.74 -17.73
N HIS A 31 4.89 15.72 -18.91
CA HIS A 31 4.65 14.68 -19.92
C HIS A 31 5.33 13.37 -19.47
N ALA A 32 4.82 12.79 -18.37
CA ALA A 32 5.34 11.59 -17.74
C ALA A 32 4.22 10.58 -17.54
N ASP A 33 4.60 9.32 -17.50
CA ASP A 33 3.66 8.22 -17.29
C ASP A 33 3.13 8.14 -15.85
N ALA A 34 2.03 7.40 -15.66
CA ALA A 34 1.34 7.30 -14.38
C ALA A 34 2.23 6.75 -13.25
N ALA A 35 3.11 5.77 -13.55
CA ALA A 35 4.00 5.19 -12.55
C ALA A 35 5.06 6.20 -12.07
N PHE A 36 5.60 7.01 -12.98
CA PHE A 36 6.55 8.06 -12.62
C PHE A 36 5.90 9.12 -11.74
N LEU A 37 4.70 9.62 -12.11
CA LEU A 37 3.96 10.62 -11.35
C LEU A 37 3.60 10.12 -9.95
N THR A 38 3.12 8.86 -9.85
CA THR A 38 2.82 8.22 -8.56
C THR A 38 4.07 8.09 -7.70
N THR A 39 5.20 7.69 -8.31
CA THR A 39 6.48 7.59 -7.61
C THR A 39 6.97 8.94 -7.10
N MET A 40 6.86 9.99 -7.91
CA MET A 40 7.20 11.37 -7.48
C MET A 40 6.36 11.80 -6.28
N ALA A 41 5.05 11.61 -6.33
CA ALA A 41 4.18 11.95 -5.21
C ALA A 41 4.58 11.17 -3.94
N ALA A 42 4.88 9.87 -4.05
CA ALA A 42 5.33 9.04 -2.94
C ALA A 42 6.63 9.56 -2.31
N VAL A 43 7.63 9.90 -3.15
CA VAL A 43 8.91 10.47 -2.67
C VAL A 43 8.70 11.81 -1.97
N MET A 44 7.82 12.67 -2.50
CA MET A 44 7.54 13.98 -1.90
C MET A 44 6.93 13.88 -0.50
N VAL A 45 6.00 12.96 -0.29
CA VAL A 45 5.28 12.87 0.99
C VAL A 45 5.98 12.01 2.04
N LEU A 46 6.84 11.07 1.63
CA LEU A 46 7.47 10.11 2.52
C LEU A 46 8.24 10.76 3.70
N PRO A 47 9.07 11.80 3.51
CA PRO A 47 9.74 12.47 4.63
C PRO A 47 8.74 13.08 5.63
N PHE A 48 7.66 13.65 5.12
CA PHE A 48 6.62 14.25 5.93
C PHE A 48 5.87 13.17 6.75
N PHE A 49 5.55 12.04 6.16
CA PHE A 49 4.93 10.91 6.88
C PHE A 49 5.86 10.31 7.94
N CYS A 50 7.14 10.21 7.65
CA CYS A 50 8.14 9.84 8.67
C CYS A 50 8.17 10.84 9.83
N TYR A 51 8.07 12.13 9.56
CA TYR A 51 7.94 13.16 10.59
C TYR A 51 6.66 12.99 11.42
N MET A 52 5.50 12.77 10.77
CA MET A 52 4.23 12.52 11.45
C MET A 52 4.31 11.28 12.35
N MET A 53 4.88 10.16 11.87
CA MET A 53 5.11 8.96 12.68
C MET A 53 5.98 9.24 13.91
N LYS A 54 7.02 10.06 13.75
CA LYS A 54 7.87 10.48 14.89
C LYS A 54 7.07 11.27 15.91
N LYS A 55 6.26 12.22 15.44
CA LYS A 55 5.37 13.05 16.27
C LYS A 55 4.33 12.22 17.03
N ASP A 56 3.78 11.20 16.37
CA ASP A 56 2.81 10.26 16.97
C ASP A 56 3.47 9.22 17.91
N GLY A 57 4.80 9.25 18.07
CA GLY A 57 5.53 8.33 18.97
C GLY A 57 5.71 6.91 18.42
N CYS A 58 5.38 6.67 17.15
CA CYS A 58 5.44 5.33 16.55
C CYS A 58 6.87 4.76 16.44
N PHE A 59 7.91 5.60 16.52
CA PHE A 59 9.32 5.18 16.53
C PHE A 59 9.86 4.78 17.91
N GLN A 60 9.10 4.95 19.01
CA GLN A 60 9.58 4.68 20.38
C GLN A 60 9.56 3.18 20.73
N LYS A 61 8.85 2.33 20.00
CA LYS A 61 8.94 0.89 20.18
C LYS A 61 10.32 0.42 19.72
N LYS A 62 11.00 -0.44 20.52
CA LYS A 62 12.30 -1.05 20.16
C LYS A 62 12.22 -1.56 18.70
N ARG A 63 13.07 -1.03 17.82
CA ARG A 63 13.19 -1.49 16.45
C ARG A 63 13.61 -2.96 16.46
N LYS A 64 12.69 -3.84 16.18
CA LYS A 64 13.03 -5.24 15.87
C LYS A 64 13.65 -5.27 14.48
N THR A 65 14.83 -5.85 14.38
CA THR A 65 15.46 -6.13 13.09
C THR A 65 14.83 -7.39 12.51
N LEU A 66 14.41 -7.33 11.25
CA LEU A 66 13.91 -8.50 10.54
C LEU A 66 15.10 -9.36 10.10
N ALA A 67 15.16 -10.60 10.54
CA ALA A 67 16.21 -11.55 10.11
C ALA A 67 16.05 -11.87 8.62
N ILE A 68 17.16 -12.05 7.90
CA ILE A 68 17.16 -12.31 6.45
C ILE A 68 16.30 -13.53 6.09
N GLY A 69 16.43 -14.64 6.81
CA GLY A 69 15.60 -15.84 6.59
C GLY A 69 14.11 -15.54 6.71
N LYS A 70 13.72 -14.69 7.69
CA LYS A 70 12.33 -14.27 7.87
C LYS A 70 11.85 -13.34 6.76
N ALA A 71 12.72 -12.46 6.26
CA ALA A 71 12.40 -11.62 5.11
C ALA A 71 12.12 -12.47 3.85
N VAL A 72 12.91 -13.52 3.62
CA VAL A 72 12.67 -14.46 2.51
C VAL A 72 11.35 -15.20 2.66
N GLU A 73 11.01 -15.72 3.85
CA GLU A 73 9.72 -16.37 4.10
C GLU A 73 8.54 -15.41 3.80
N ILE A 74 8.65 -14.16 4.26
CA ILE A 74 7.62 -13.13 4.05
C ILE A 74 7.50 -12.76 2.56
N ALA A 75 8.62 -12.65 1.85
CA ALA A 75 8.61 -12.40 0.41
C ALA A 75 7.93 -13.54 -0.36
N LEU A 76 8.26 -14.80 -0.04
CA LEU A 76 7.61 -15.97 -0.65
C LEU A 76 6.11 -16.03 -0.34
N LEU A 77 5.71 -15.67 0.89
CA LEU A 77 4.29 -15.53 1.25
C LEU A 77 3.61 -14.47 0.38
N GLY A 78 4.25 -13.31 0.16
CA GLY A 78 3.73 -12.25 -0.70
C GLY A 78 3.54 -12.69 -2.15
N ILE A 79 4.52 -13.36 -2.73
CA ILE A 79 4.44 -13.91 -4.10
C ILE A 79 3.31 -14.93 -4.22
N GLY A 80 3.21 -15.86 -3.27
CA GLY A 80 2.15 -16.88 -3.25
C GLY A 80 0.75 -16.26 -3.09
N ALA A 81 0.61 -15.30 -2.18
CA ALA A 81 -0.65 -14.58 -1.98
C ALA A 81 -1.06 -13.77 -3.23
N ASN A 82 -0.10 -13.11 -3.89
CA ASN A 82 -0.34 -12.42 -5.16
C ASN A 82 -0.85 -13.39 -6.23
N ALA A 83 -0.19 -14.52 -6.43
CA ALA A 83 -0.59 -15.51 -7.43
C ALA A 83 -2.02 -16.03 -7.17
N VAL A 84 -2.35 -16.39 -5.93
CA VAL A 84 -3.69 -16.87 -5.56
C VAL A 84 -4.74 -15.78 -5.77
N CYS A 85 -4.50 -14.56 -5.28
CA CYS A 85 -5.45 -13.45 -5.45
C CYS A 85 -5.65 -13.10 -6.93
N SER A 86 -4.60 -13.07 -7.73
CA SER A 86 -4.68 -12.78 -9.18
C SER A 86 -5.50 -13.84 -9.91
N ILE A 87 -5.30 -15.13 -9.63
CA ILE A 87 -6.10 -16.22 -10.22
C ILE A 87 -7.58 -16.05 -9.85
N LEU A 88 -7.89 -15.81 -8.58
CA LEU A 88 -9.27 -15.62 -8.12
C LEU A 88 -9.92 -14.40 -8.76
N LEU A 89 -9.19 -13.28 -8.87
CA LEU A 89 -9.69 -12.06 -9.51
C LEU A 89 -9.94 -12.26 -11.01
N ASN A 90 -9.05 -12.96 -11.71
CA ASN A 90 -9.26 -13.28 -13.12
C ASN A 90 -10.52 -14.13 -13.32
N LEU A 91 -10.77 -15.11 -12.45
CA LEU A 91 -12.00 -15.91 -12.47
C LEU A 91 -13.26 -15.06 -12.21
N ILE A 92 -13.19 -14.12 -11.29
CA ILE A 92 -14.30 -13.19 -10.99
C ILE A 92 -14.48 -12.24 -12.19
N ASN A 93 -13.39 -11.64 -12.66
CA ASN A 93 -13.45 -10.62 -13.71
C ASN A 93 -13.88 -11.16 -15.07
N SER A 94 -13.61 -12.43 -15.37
CA SER A 94 -14.10 -13.09 -16.59
C SER A 94 -15.64 -13.10 -16.70
N ARG A 95 -16.34 -12.90 -15.58
CA ARG A 95 -17.81 -12.80 -15.51
C ARG A 95 -18.30 -11.38 -15.25
N ALA A 96 -17.55 -10.59 -14.51
CA ALA A 96 -17.95 -9.25 -14.08
C ALA A 96 -17.63 -8.16 -15.09
N GLY A 97 -16.57 -8.31 -15.90
CA GLY A 97 -16.17 -7.36 -16.95
C GLY A 97 -15.71 -6.00 -16.43
N PHE A 98 -15.14 -5.93 -15.23
CA PHE A 98 -14.59 -4.67 -14.72
C PHE A 98 -13.34 -4.27 -15.52
N SER A 99 -13.19 -2.97 -15.81
CA SER A 99 -11.95 -2.44 -16.38
C SER A 99 -10.83 -2.37 -15.35
N ASN A 100 -9.60 -2.50 -15.81
CA ASN A 100 -8.41 -2.38 -14.98
C ASN A 100 -7.49 -1.22 -15.46
N ASP A 101 -8.10 -0.19 -16.03
CA ASP A 101 -7.42 0.94 -16.68
C ASP A 101 -6.35 1.59 -15.80
N ALA A 102 -6.61 1.67 -14.48
CA ALA A 102 -5.65 2.25 -13.54
C ALA A 102 -4.37 1.40 -13.44
N GLN A 103 -4.48 0.09 -13.40
CA GLN A 103 -3.32 -0.81 -13.38
C GLN A 103 -2.61 -0.81 -14.74
N GLU A 104 -3.36 -0.82 -15.83
CA GLU A 104 -2.81 -0.75 -17.18
C GLU A 104 -2.00 0.55 -17.39
N ALA A 105 -2.50 1.68 -16.90
CA ALA A 105 -1.78 2.94 -16.94
C ALA A 105 -0.46 2.91 -16.15
N LEU A 106 -0.42 2.24 -15.00
CA LEU A 106 0.81 2.07 -14.22
C LEU A 106 1.80 1.13 -14.92
N PHE A 107 1.32 0.05 -15.53
CA PHE A 107 2.16 -0.93 -16.21
C PHE A 107 2.47 -0.56 -17.67
N GLY A 108 1.90 0.51 -18.21
CA GLY A 108 2.29 1.13 -19.48
C GLY A 108 3.62 1.88 -19.42
N SER A 109 4.19 2.08 -18.23
CA SER A 109 5.46 2.76 -18.01
C SER A 109 6.68 1.91 -18.39
N SER A 110 7.86 2.51 -18.46
CA SER A 110 9.10 1.74 -18.66
C SER A 110 9.32 0.74 -17.51
N PHE A 111 9.85 -0.44 -17.81
CA PHE A 111 10.08 -1.51 -16.84
C PHE A 111 10.90 -1.05 -15.63
N ALA A 112 11.91 -0.19 -15.86
CA ALA A 112 12.74 0.36 -14.78
C ALA A 112 11.91 1.24 -13.81
N VAL A 113 11.01 2.08 -14.33
CA VAL A 113 10.11 2.93 -13.54
C VAL A 113 9.11 2.09 -12.78
N GLN A 114 8.54 1.05 -13.41
CA GLN A 114 7.66 0.11 -12.72
C GLN A 114 8.39 -0.57 -11.56
N LEU A 115 9.57 -1.15 -11.82
CA LEU A 115 10.29 -1.94 -10.83
C LEU A 115 10.74 -1.09 -9.63
N VAL A 116 11.36 0.06 -9.89
CA VAL A 116 11.87 0.93 -8.81
C VAL A 116 10.74 1.73 -8.17
N GLY A 117 9.87 2.34 -8.98
CA GLY A 117 8.78 3.18 -8.48
C GLY A 117 7.68 2.37 -7.82
N ILE A 118 6.98 1.56 -8.64
CA ILE A 118 5.81 0.81 -8.18
C ILE A 118 6.21 -0.43 -7.36
N GLY A 119 7.34 -1.06 -7.69
CA GLY A 119 7.82 -2.24 -6.99
C GLY A 119 8.47 -1.97 -5.63
N ILE A 120 9.09 -0.80 -5.43
CA ILE A 120 9.89 -0.51 -4.23
C ILE A 120 9.41 0.76 -3.52
N VAL A 121 9.46 1.92 -4.19
CA VAL A 121 9.26 3.22 -3.55
C VAL A 121 7.82 3.41 -3.05
N VAL A 122 6.85 3.10 -3.89
CA VAL A 122 5.42 3.23 -3.56
C VAL A 122 5.04 2.30 -2.39
N PRO A 123 5.39 0.99 -2.38
CA PRO A 123 5.16 0.13 -1.22
C PRO A 123 5.74 0.66 0.09
N ILE A 124 6.97 1.20 0.08
CA ILE A 124 7.56 1.78 1.28
C ILE A 124 6.70 2.95 1.81
N MET A 125 6.32 3.86 0.92
CA MET A 125 5.49 5.02 1.30
C MET A 125 4.12 4.55 1.80
N GLU A 126 3.48 3.61 1.14
CA GLU A 126 2.16 3.11 1.52
C GLU A 126 2.18 2.38 2.87
N GLU A 127 3.23 1.61 3.18
CA GLU A 127 3.34 0.99 4.50
C GLU A 127 3.54 2.02 5.60
N VAL A 128 4.33 3.07 5.36
CA VAL A 128 4.47 4.19 6.29
C VAL A 128 3.13 4.90 6.48
N LEU A 129 2.39 5.15 5.41
CA LEU A 129 1.07 5.79 5.42
C LEU A 129 0.03 4.94 6.15
N PHE A 130 -0.20 3.70 5.68
CA PHE A 130 -1.33 2.90 6.14
C PHE A 130 -1.03 2.15 7.45
N ARG A 131 0.16 1.55 7.62
CA ARG A 131 0.53 0.82 8.85
C ARG A 131 1.16 1.75 9.88
N GLY A 132 2.04 2.63 9.42
CA GLY A 132 2.73 3.59 10.26
C GLY A 132 1.81 4.66 10.87
N LEU A 133 0.86 5.19 10.11
CA LEU A 133 -0.01 6.27 10.55
C LEU A 133 -1.46 5.82 10.74
N VAL A 134 -2.17 5.45 9.66
CA VAL A 134 -3.62 5.18 9.71
C VAL A 134 -3.96 4.08 10.71
N TYR A 135 -3.32 2.92 10.60
CA TYR A 135 -3.59 1.79 11.49
C TYR A 135 -3.24 2.08 12.95
N ASN A 136 -2.06 2.65 13.22
CA ASN A 136 -1.66 2.97 14.59
C ASN A 136 -2.58 4.02 15.22
N ARG A 137 -3.07 4.99 14.44
CA ARG A 137 -4.06 5.98 14.91
C ARG A 137 -5.42 5.33 15.18
N LEU A 138 -5.87 4.40 14.32
CA LEU A 138 -7.10 3.62 14.57
C LEU A 138 -6.98 2.79 15.85
N LYS A 139 -5.83 2.16 16.08
CA LYS A 139 -5.55 1.32 17.23
C LYS A 139 -5.56 2.09 18.58
N ALA A 140 -5.39 3.41 18.53
CA ALA A 140 -5.51 4.25 19.72
C ALA A 140 -6.98 4.42 20.21
N TYR A 141 -7.97 4.16 19.34
CA TYR A 141 -9.40 4.36 19.63
C TYR A 141 -10.25 3.08 19.52
N ASN A 142 -9.69 2.01 18.94
CA ASN A 142 -10.40 0.75 18.69
C ASN A 142 -9.58 -0.46 19.15
N ASN A 143 -10.22 -1.61 19.30
CA ASN A 143 -9.49 -2.86 19.44
C ASN A 143 -8.76 -3.24 18.15
N GLU A 144 -7.82 -4.17 18.25
CA GLU A 144 -6.94 -4.58 17.16
C GLU A 144 -7.71 -5.08 15.92
N TRP A 145 -8.70 -5.92 16.10
CA TRP A 145 -9.48 -6.50 15.00
C TRP A 145 -10.23 -5.44 14.19
N TRP A 146 -10.96 -4.55 14.85
CA TRP A 146 -11.66 -3.46 14.17
C TRP A 146 -10.68 -2.49 13.51
N SER A 147 -9.54 -2.23 14.14
CA SER A 147 -8.48 -1.39 13.54
C SER A 147 -7.90 -2.02 12.28
N MET A 148 -7.70 -3.35 12.26
CA MET A 148 -7.24 -4.07 11.07
C MET A 148 -8.27 -4.00 9.94
N ILE A 149 -9.54 -4.28 10.22
CA ILE A 149 -10.62 -4.24 9.22
C ILE A 149 -10.78 -2.84 8.63
N LEU A 150 -10.82 -1.81 9.48
CA LEU A 150 -10.97 -0.42 9.04
C LEU A 150 -9.75 0.05 8.23
N ALA A 151 -8.53 -0.24 8.69
CA ALA A 151 -7.33 0.15 7.97
C ALA A 151 -7.19 -0.57 6.62
N ALA A 152 -7.52 -1.87 6.56
CA ALA A 152 -7.55 -2.62 5.30
C ALA A 152 -8.64 -2.09 4.36
N GLY A 153 -9.80 -1.70 4.91
CA GLY A 153 -10.89 -1.07 4.14
C GLY A 153 -10.48 0.28 3.55
N ILE A 154 -9.85 1.16 4.35
CA ILE A 154 -9.35 2.46 3.89
C ILE A 154 -8.28 2.24 2.80
N PHE A 155 -7.34 1.32 3.02
CA PHE A 155 -6.31 0.95 2.05
C PHE A 155 -6.92 0.47 0.73
N ALA A 156 -7.91 -0.41 0.80
CA ALA A 156 -8.57 -0.94 -0.40
C ALA A 156 -9.33 0.15 -1.17
N VAL A 157 -10.16 0.93 -0.49
CA VAL A 157 -10.97 2.00 -1.11
C VAL A 157 -10.07 3.09 -1.71
N TYR A 158 -8.90 3.33 -1.13
CA TYR A 158 -7.94 4.29 -1.65
C TYR A 158 -7.49 3.99 -3.09
N HIS A 159 -7.52 2.74 -3.53
CA HIS A 159 -7.16 2.34 -4.90
C HIS A 159 -8.21 2.74 -5.96
N GLY A 160 -9.46 3.04 -5.57
CA GLY A 160 -10.49 3.63 -6.41
C GLY A 160 -11.08 2.73 -7.51
N ASN A 161 -10.45 1.61 -7.84
CA ASN A 161 -10.90 0.67 -8.87
C ASN A 161 -11.50 -0.60 -8.22
N PRO A 162 -12.67 -1.10 -8.65
CA PRO A 162 -13.33 -2.26 -8.04
C PRO A 162 -12.46 -3.53 -7.98
N LEU A 163 -11.71 -3.85 -9.03
CA LEU A 163 -10.80 -5.00 -9.03
C LEU A 163 -9.66 -4.82 -8.03
N GLN A 164 -9.10 -3.61 -7.99
CA GLN A 164 -8.04 -3.30 -7.05
C GLN A 164 -8.55 -3.28 -5.60
N ILE A 165 -9.79 -2.84 -5.35
CA ILE A 165 -10.42 -2.91 -4.02
C ILE A 165 -10.55 -4.36 -3.57
N LEU A 166 -11.03 -5.26 -4.45
CA LEU A 166 -11.15 -6.69 -4.17
C LEU A 166 -9.79 -7.36 -3.91
N PHE A 167 -8.74 -6.92 -4.57
CA PHE A 167 -7.37 -7.38 -4.35
C PHE A 167 -6.77 -6.79 -3.07
N ALA A 168 -6.89 -5.48 -2.91
CA ALA A 168 -6.19 -4.73 -1.86
C ALA A 168 -6.76 -4.99 -0.47
N PHE A 169 -8.05 -5.34 -0.32
CA PHE A 169 -8.63 -5.61 0.97
C PHE A 169 -8.03 -6.85 1.66
N PRO A 170 -8.03 -8.06 1.06
CA PRO A 170 -7.39 -9.22 1.66
C PRO A 170 -5.87 -9.06 1.78
N MET A 171 -5.21 -8.42 0.82
CA MET A 171 -3.79 -8.08 0.93
C MET A 171 -3.54 -7.10 2.08
N GLY A 172 -4.41 -6.11 2.26
CA GLY A 172 -4.36 -5.17 3.37
C GLY A 172 -4.41 -5.86 4.73
N LEU A 173 -5.29 -6.85 4.89
CA LEU A 173 -5.38 -7.67 6.10
C LEU A 173 -4.12 -8.52 6.31
N LEU A 174 -3.58 -9.13 5.24
CA LEU A 174 -2.34 -9.92 5.32
C LEU A 174 -1.15 -9.06 5.73
N LEU A 175 -1.00 -7.88 5.14
CA LEU A 175 0.05 -6.91 5.48
C LEU A 175 -0.05 -6.46 6.94
N LEU A 176 -1.27 -6.24 7.46
CA LEU A 176 -1.50 -5.90 8.87
C LEU A 176 -1.17 -7.08 9.81
N ALA A 177 -1.54 -8.31 9.42
CA ALA A 177 -1.20 -9.50 10.19
C ALA A 177 0.32 -9.68 10.32
N VAL A 178 1.05 -9.45 9.23
CA VAL A 178 2.52 -9.46 9.24
C VAL A 178 3.08 -8.32 10.09
N TYR A 179 2.49 -7.11 9.99
CA TYR A 179 2.90 -5.98 10.82
C TYR A 179 2.76 -6.27 12.32
N GLU A 180 1.63 -6.81 12.75
CA GLU A 180 1.40 -7.17 14.16
C GLU A 180 2.34 -8.28 14.63
N LYS A 181 2.52 -9.31 13.82
CA LYS A 181 3.37 -10.47 14.15
C LYS A 181 4.85 -10.08 14.28
N GLU A 182 5.37 -9.31 13.33
CA GLU A 182 6.79 -8.95 13.32
C GLU A 182 7.09 -7.72 14.20
N GLY A 183 6.10 -6.88 14.47
CA GLY A 183 6.25 -5.66 15.29
C GLY A 183 7.17 -4.60 14.66
N THR A 184 7.31 -4.61 13.34
CA THR A 184 8.13 -3.67 12.56
C THR A 184 7.53 -3.46 11.18
N LEU A 185 7.70 -2.26 10.61
CA LEU A 185 7.28 -1.96 9.23
C LEU A 185 8.07 -2.74 8.17
N MET A 186 9.25 -3.27 8.51
CA MET A 186 10.05 -4.03 7.54
C MET A 186 9.34 -5.29 7.05
N GLY A 187 8.55 -5.96 7.90
CA GLY A 187 7.79 -7.15 7.51
C GLY A 187 6.79 -6.85 6.38
N PRO A 188 5.81 -5.98 6.59
CA PRO A 188 4.84 -5.64 5.54
C PRO A 188 5.47 -4.93 4.34
N ILE A 189 6.54 -4.13 4.51
CA ILE A 189 7.28 -3.55 3.38
C ILE A 189 7.83 -4.66 2.47
N VAL A 190 8.50 -5.66 3.02
CA VAL A 190 9.06 -6.80 2.24
C VAL A 190 7.94 -7.57 1.54
N LEU A 191 6.84 -7.85 2.25
CA LEU A 191 5.70 -8.54 1.65
C LEU A 191 5.10 -7.74 0.49
N HIS A 192 4.85 -6.45 0.69
CA HIS A 192 4.24 -5.57 -0.29
C HIS A 192 5.13 -5.40 -1.54
N MET A 193 6.43 -5.18 -1.33
CA MET A 193 7.39 -5.16 -2.44
C MET A 193 7.38 -6.47 -3.23
N ALA A 194 7.33 -7.62 -2.55
CA ALA A 194 7.28 -8.92 -3.21
C ALA A 194 5.99 -9.10 -4.04
N VAL A 195 4.84 -8.65 -3.52
CA VAL A 195 3.56 -8.62 -4.24
C VAL A 195 3.68 -7.77 -5.51
N ASN A 196 4.14 -6.52 -5.39
CA ASN A 196 4.19 -5.61 -6.53
C ASN A 196 5.23 -6.03 -7.57
N ILE A 197 6.43 -6.43 -7.14
CA ILE A 197 7.47 -6.93 -8.06
C ILE A 197 6.99 -8.18 -8.79
N SER A 198 6.37 -9.14 -8.10
CA SER A 198 5.84 -10.34 -8.76
C SER A 198 4.71 -10.00 -9.73
N SER A 199 3.83 -9.04 -9.43
CA SER A 199 2.81 -8.56 -10.38
C SER A 199 3.44 -7.97 -11.65
N ILE A 200 4.47 -7.12 -11.51
CA ILE A 200 5.20 -6.54 -12.65
C ILE A 200 5.83 -7.64 -13.49
N LEU A 201 6.49 -8.62 -12.86
CA LEU A 201 7.14 -9.72 -13.58
C LEU A 201 6.13 -10.63 -14.27
N PHE A 202 5.01 -10.97 -13.64
CA PHE A 202 3.95 -11.80 -14.24
C PHE A 202 3.31 -11.11 -15.44
N THR A 203 3.03 -9.80 -15.33
CA THR A 203 2.50 -9.01 -16.45
C THR A 203 3.51 -8.95 -17.61
N ALA A 204 4.79 -8.69 -17.32
CA ALA A 204 5.85 -8.66 -18.33
C ALA A 204 6.05 -10.02 -19.04
N ALA A 205 5.82 -11.13 -18.32
CA ALA A 205 5.89 -12.48 -18.88
C ALA A 205 4.63 -12.90 -19.66
N GLY A 206 3.58 -12.05 -19.71
CA GLY A 206 2.29 -12.39 -20.32
C GLY A 206 1.52 -13.47 -19.56
N SER A 207 1.77 -13.61 -18.25
CA SER A 207 1.20 -14.68 -17.40
C SER A 207 -0.03 -14.21 -16.60
N LEU A 208 -0.41 -12.95 -16.69
CA LEU A 208 -1.58 -12.33 -16.03
C LEU A 208 -2.42 -11.56 -17.03
#